data_a095eec150f119ece56387e5d5ed95ad
#
_entry.id   a095eec150f119ece56387e5d5ed95ad
#
_cell.length_a   1.000
_cell.length_b   1.000
_cell.length_c   1.000
_cell.angle_alpha   90.00
_cell.angle_beta   90.00
_cell.angle_gamma   90.00
#
_symmetry.space_group_name_H-M   'P 1'
#
loop_
_entity.id
_entity.type
_entity.pdbx_description
1 polymer ?
#
loop_
_entity_poly.entity_id
_entity_poly.type
_entity_poly.pdbx_seq_one_letter_code
_entity_poly.pdbx_strand_id
1 'polypeptide(L)'
;MAAIKKKTVFFCQNCGYESAKWMGQCPGCREWNTFVEEPDAKGSSSKKGTRRPGEASKPVRLRDISMEEHRRLGTGMKELDRVLGGGIVRGSMVLIGGDPGIGKSTILLQVCRHLADSGFCVLYISGEESLQQIKMRAARIGEISDDLLLLCETNLADIKEIIEEQKPDVCVIDSIQTMYNEEVASAPGSVSQVRESTNVLMMLAKGLGVSMFIVGHVTKEGAVAGPRVLEHMVDTVLYFEGDRHASYRILRGVKNRFGSTNEIGVFEMRGSGLVEVENPSEYMLSGRPEDASGSVVACSVEGTRPVLIEIQALVCQRNFGIPRRTATGTDYNRVNLLMAVLEKRCGVALGACDAYVNIAGGIRMNEPALDLGILLALVSSVRDYTIPDDVMVFGEVGLSGEVRAVSQAENRVQEAKRLGFHKVILPSANMNSCRRIEGIELVPVKAVREAIAESKK
;
A
#
# COMPACT_ATOMS: atom_id res chain seq x y z
N MET A 1 9.86 51.20 19.10
CA MET A 1 10.26 49.81 18.84
C MET A 1 9.31 49.26 17.77
N ALA A 2 9.77 49.11 16.53
CA ALA A 2 8.95 48.58 15.43
C ALA A 2 8.87 47.07 15.59
N ALA A 3 7.65 46.55 15.73
CA ALA A 3 7.41 45.08 15.77
C ALA A 3 7.83 44.47 14.43
N ILE A 4 8.81 43.61 14.45
CA ILE A 4 9.22 42.78 13.30
C ILE A 4 8.02 41.91 12.96
N LYS A 5 7.31 42.22 11.87
CA LYS A 5 6.27 41.33 11.33
C LYS A 5 6.94 39.97 10.95
N LYS A 6 6.70 38.92 11.71
CA LYS A 6 7.05 37.55 11.33
C LYS A 6 6.36 37.26 9.99
N LYS A 7 7.11 36.98 8.96
CA LYS A 7 6.56 36.42 7.71
C LYS A 7 5.98 35.07 8.00
N THR A 8 4.74 34.84 7.64
CA THR A 8 4.07 33.56 7.72
C THR A 8 3.91 32.97 6.32
N VAL A 9 3.98 31.67 6.23
CA VAL A 9 3.81 30.89 5.00
C VAL A 9 2.71 29.87 5.24
N PHE A 10 1.94 29.57 4.21
CA PHE A 10 0.86 28.59 4.27
C PHE A 10 1.28 27.29 3.59
N PHE A 11 1.16 26.18 4.30
CA PHE A 11 1.48 24.86 3.77
C PHE A 11 0.21 24.00 3.61
N CYS A 12 0.10 23.31 2.49
CA CYS A 12 -0.92 22.30 2.31
C CYS A 12 -0.57 21.05 3.14
N GLN A 13 -1.40 20.69 4.10
CA GLN A 13 -1.20 19.51 4.96
C GLN A 13 -1.20 18.18 4.19
N ASN A 14 -1.86 18.13 3.02
CA ASN A 14 -1.98 16.92 2.23
C ASN A 14 -0.75 16.67 1.33
N CYS A 15 -0.21 17.71 0.66
CA CYS A 15 0.89 17.52 -0.31
C CYS A 15 2.13 18.38 -0.04
N GLY A 16 2.11 19.23 1.01
CA GLY A 16 3.23 20.11 1.35
C GLY A 16 3.42 21.30 0.40
N TYR A 17 2.45 21.60 -0.49
CA TYR A 17 2.53 22.78 -1.36
C TYR A 17 2.62 24.07 -0.53
N GLU A 18 3.61 24.91 -0.83
CA GLU A 18 3.92 26.15 -0.12
C GLU A 18 3.30 27.35 -0.83
N SER A 19 2.61 28.22 -0.08
CA SER A 19 2.02 29.45 -0.58
C SER A 19 2.26 30.62 0.37
N ALA A 20 2.48 31.80 -0.19
CA ALA A 20 2.57 33.07 0.59
C ALA A 20 1.20 33.55 1.11
N LYS A 21 0.09 32.94 0.65
CA LYS A 21 -1.28 33.29 1.04
C LYS A 21 -2.11 32.04 1.23
N TRP A 22 -3.07 32.09 2.14
CA TRP A 22 -4.07 31.05 2.29
C TRP A 22 -4.92 30.93 1.02
N MET A 23 -5.16 29.70 0.56
CA MET A 23 -6.01 29.38 -0.59
C MET A 23 -7.02 28.31 -0.21
N GLY A 24 -8.26 28.45 -0.65
CA GLY A 24 -9.33 27.47 -0.36
C GLY A 24 -9.07 26.10 -1.00
N GLN A 25 -8.46 26.07 -2.19
CA GLN A 25 -8.09 24.84 -2.91
C GLN A 25 -6.59 24.83 -3.17
N CYS A 26 -5.94 23.73 -2.89
CA CYS A 26 -4.52 23.55 -3.13
C CYS A 26 -4.22 23.36 -4.63
N PRO A 27 -3.34 24.17 -5.26
CA PRO A 27 -2.95 23.97 -6.66
C PRO A 27 -2.18 22.66 -6.92
N GLY A 28 -1.50 22.14 -5.89
CA GLY A 28 -0.70 20.91 -6.01
C GLY A 28 -1.52 19.64 -6.01
N CYS A 29 -2.40 19.45 -5.03
CA CYS A 29 -3.21 18.24 -4.88
C CYS A 29 -4.71 18.42 -5.15
N ARG A 30 -5.17 19.67 -5.40
CA ARG A 30 -6.57 20.07 -5.65
C ARG A 30 -7.55 19.80 -4.51
N GLU A 31 -7.05 19.48 -3.32
CA GLU A 31 -7.87 19.32 -2.12
C GLU A 31 -8.29 20.66 -1.54
N TRP A 32 -9.47 20.71 -0.90
CA TRP A 32 -10.03 21.92 -0.31
C TRP A 32 -9.69 22.04 1.18
N ASN A 33 -9.50 23.28 1.64
CA ASN A 33 -9.30 23.63 3.05
C ASN A 33 -8.12 22.92 3.73
N THR A 34 -7.03 22.69 2.98
CA THR A 34 -5.84 21.97 3.45
C THR A 34 -4.67 22.87 3.87
N PHE A 35 -4.81 24.18 3.76
CA PHE A 35 -3.72 25.12 4.12
C PHE A 35 -3.71 25.45 5.61
N VAL A 36 -2.53 25.34 6.22
CA VAL A 36 -2.21 25.76 7.59
C VAL A 36 -1.18 26.86 7.56
N GLU A 37 -1.32 27.82 8.45
CA GLU A 37 -0.37 28.91 8.63
C GLU A 37 0.79 28.45 9.52
N GLU A 38 2.03 28.60 9.04
CA GLU A 38 3.24 28.33 9.80
C GLU A 38 4.23 29.51 9.71
N PRO A 39 5.09 29.73 10.73
CA PRO A 39 6.14 30.74 10.65
C PRO A 39 7.11 30.44 9.51
N ASP A 40 7.48 31.48 8.72
CA ASP A 40 8.49 31.36 7.66
C ASP A 40 9.88 31.06 8.26
N ALA A 41 10.37 29.83 8.10
CA ALA A 41 11.68 29.39 8.56
C ALA A 41 12.86 30.03 7.77
N LYS A 42 12.59 30.67 6.64
CA LYS A 42 13.63 31.27 5.78
C LYS A 42 14.28 32.54 6.36
N GLY A 43 13.86 32.98 7.54
CA GLY A 43 14.39 34.18 8.21
C GLY A 43 15.65 33.99 9.05
N SER A 44 16.05 32.78 9.36
CA SER A 44 17.34 32.48 9.98
C SER A 44 18.34 32.18 8.85
N SER A 45 19.31 33.05 8.69
CA SER A 45 20.44 32.83 7.79
C SER A 45 21.05 31.46 8.09
N SER A 46 20.76 30.47 7.27
CA SER A 46 21.49 29.21 7.30
C SER A 46 22.98 29.54 7.12
N LYS A 47 23.74 29.48 8.18
CA LYS A 47 25.19 29.30 8.04
C LYS A 47 25.34 28.07 7.14
N LYS A 48 25.79 28.32 5.89
CA LYS A 48 26.18 27.25 4.96
C LYS A 48 26.97 26.25 5.79
N GLY A 49 26.41 25.05 5.99
CA GLY A 49 27.12 23.97 6.60
C GLY A 49 28.45 23.90 5.89
N THR A 50 29.55 24.01 6.65
CA THR A 50 30.90 23.95 6.16
C THR A 50 31.09 22.59 5.52
N ARG A 51 30.82 22.51 4.18
CA ARG A 51 31.40 21.48 3.35
C ARG A 51 32.89 21.52 3.61
N ARG A 52 33.48 20.40 4.05
CA ARG A 52 34.94 20.29 4.09
C ARG A 52 35.46 20.70 2.72
N PRO A 53 36.41 21.68 2.64
CA PRO A 53 36.99 22.10 1.37
C PRO A 53 37.81 20.92 0.86
N GLY A 54 37.38 20.23 -0.19
CA GLY A 54 38.16 19.17 -0.79
C GLY A 54 37.44 18.16 -1.72
N GLU A 55 36.17 17.92 -1.55
CA GLU A 55 35.47 16.94 -2.42
C GLU A 55 34.29 17.56 -3.18
N ALA A 56 34.64 18.27 -4.25
CA ALA A 56 33.66 18.47 -5.31
C ALA A 56 33.43 17.11 -5.96
N SER A 57 32.19 16.58 -5.90
CA SER A 57 31.82 15.38 -6.59
C SER A 57 32.17 15.49 -8.07
N LYS A 58 33.15 14.72 -8.54
CA LYS A 58 33.52 14.68 -9.95
C LYS A 58 32.51 13.83 -10.70
N PRO A 59 32.12 14.19 -11.93
CA PRO A 59 31.29 13.33 -12.76
C PRO A 59 32.02 12.00 -13.04
N VAL A 60 31.32 10.89 -12.80
CA VAL A 60 31.82 9.52 -13.03
C VAL A 60 31.05 8.93 -14.20
N ARG A 61 31.72 8.17 -15.08
CA ARG A 61 31.04 7.49 -16.18
C ARG A 61 30.22 6.32 -15.64
N LEU A 62 29.02 6.11 -16.17
CA LEU A 62 28.13 5.04 -15.75
C LEU A 62 28.80 3.65 -15.71
N ARG A 63 29.66 3.37 -16.71
CA ARG A 63 30.41 2.09 -16.80
C ARG A 63 31.45 1.89 -15.68
N ASP A 64 31.88 2.97 -15.04
CA ASP A 64 32.93 2.95 -14.01
C ASP A 64 32.32 2.79 -12.60
N ILE A 65 30.98 2.71 -12.52
CA ILE A 65 30.25 2.48 -11.26
C ILE A 65 30.15 0.95 -11.05
N SER A 66 30.75 0.46 -9.97
CA SER A 66 30.64 -0.94 -9.58
C SER A 66 29.22 -1.28 -9.12
N MET A 67 28.65 -2.36 -9.65
CA MET A 67 27.35 -2.89 -9.23
C MET A 67 27.47 -3.82 -7.99
N GLU A 68 28.65 -4.19 -7.57
CA GLU A 68 28.88 -5.13 -6.45
C GLU A 68 28.50 -4.54 -5.08
N GLU A 69 28.56 -3.23 -4.93
CA GLU A 69 28.16 -2.54 -3.69
C GLU A 69 26.64 -2.48 -3.48
N HIS A 70 25.85 -2.96 -4.42
CA HIS A 70 24.37 -2.84 -4.41
C HIS A 70 23.68 -4.16 -4.03
N ARG A 71 24.37 -5.05 -3.27
CA ARG A 71 23.68 -6.20 -2.68
C ARG A 71 22.55 -5.72 -1.78
N ARG A 72 21.33 -6.17 -2.07
CA ARG A 72 20.17 -5.91 -1.24
C ARG A 72 20.29 -6.67 0.07
N LEU A 73 19.84 -6.06 1.17
CA LEU A 73 19.75 -6.73 2.46
C LEU A 73 18.35 -7.37 2.54
N GLY A 74 18.30 -8.67 2.80
CA GLY A 74 17.03 -9.36 3.05
C GLY A 74 16.44 -8.93 4.38
N THR A 75 15.13 -8.71 4.42
CA THR A 75 14.42 -8.32 5.65
C THR A 75 14.09 -9.50 6.56
N GLY A 76 14.35 -10.73 6.10
CA GLY A 76 13.89 -11.96 6.77
C GLY A 76 12.43 -12.30 6.50
N MET A 77 11.75 -11.47 5.70
CA MET A 77 10.35 -11.64 5.31
C MET A 77 10.22 -11.58 3.80
N LYS A 78 9.85 -12.70 3.16
CA LYS A 78 9.69 -12.81 1.71
C LYS A 78 8.64 -11.85 1.15
N GLU A 79 7.55 -11.66 1.88
CA GLU A 79 6.47 -10.77 1.50
C GLU A 79 6.90 -9.29 1.55
N LEU A 80 7.72 -8.90 2.54
CA LEU A 80 8.28 -7.55 2.61
C LEU A 80 9.37 -7.37 1.53
N ASP A 81 10.25 -8.34 1.35
CA ASP A 81 11.27 -8.29 0.30
C ASP A 81 10.65 -8.17 -1.09
N ARG A 82 9.53 -8.85 -1.36
CA ARG A 82 8.75 -8.71 -2.59
C ARG A 82 8.34 -7.26 -2.83
N VAL A 83 7.72 -6.62 -1.84
CA VAL A 83 7.23 -5.24 -1.97
C VAL A 83 8.38 -4.24 -2.11
N LEU A 84 9.53 -4.53 -1.49
CA LEU A 84 10.76 -3.76 -1.66
C LEU A 84 11.46 -4.01 -3.01
N GLY A 85 11.01 -5.01 -3.78
CA GLY A 85 11.60 -5.39 -5.05
C GLY A 85 12.85 -6.27 -4.90
N GLY A 86 12.91 -7.08 -3.84
CA GLY A 86 13.97 -8.05 -3.54
C GLY A 86 14.84 -7.69 -2.34
N GLY A 87 14.37 -6.82 -1.44
CA GLY A 87 15.06 -6.42 -0.22
C GLY A 87 15.48 -4.95 -0.17
N ILE A 88 16.13 -4.57 0.93
CA ILE A 88 16.57 -3.20 1.24
C ILE A 88 17.76 -2.82 0.36
N VAL A 89 17.71 -1.67 -0.29
CA VAL A 89 18.85 -1.10 -1.04
C VAL A 89 19.66 -0.23 -0.10
N ARG A 90 20.98 -0.42 -0.06
CA ARG A 90 21.89 0.38 0.79
C ARG A 90 21.76 1.87 0.51
N GLY A 91 21.73 2.69 1.56
CA GLY A 91 21.57 4.15 1.45
C GLY A 91 20.20 4.59 0.97
N SER A 92 19.21 3.69 0.89
CA SER A 92 17.84 4.03 0.52
C SER A 92 17.01 4.48 1.73
N MET A 93 15.97 5.24 1.43
CA MET A 93 15.00 5.69 2.42
C MET A 93 13.62 5.11 2.10
N VAL A 94 13.06 4.35 3.03
CA VAL A 94 11.77 3.68 2.93
C VAL A 94 10.78 4.32 3.91
N LEU A 95 9.67 4.84 3.41
CA LEU A 95 8.56 5.32 4.23
C LEU A 95 7.53 4.19 4.41
N ILE A 96 7.16 3.91 5.66
CA ILE A 96 6.05 3.03 5.98
C ILE A 96 4.92 3.85 6.61
N GLY A 97 3.83 4.01 5.84
CA GLY A 97 2.62 4.71 6.26
C GLY A 97 1.49 3.76 6.65
N GLY A 98 0.47 4.28 7.31
CA GLY A 98 -0.72 3.53 7.69
C GLY A 98 -1.33 3.99 9.01
N ASP A 99 -2.54 3.51 9.30
CA ASP A 99 -3.28 3.86 10.52
C ASP A 99 -2.51 3.48 11.79
N PRO A 100 -2.71 4.22 12.90
CA PRO A 100 -2.17 3.83 14.20
C PRO A 100 -2.63 2.43 14.61
N GLY A 101 -1.71 1.60 15.14
CA GLY A 101 -2.00 0.23 15.57
C GLY A 101 -2.11 -0.81 14.44
N ILE A 102 -1.86 -0.46 13.17
CA ILE A 102 -1.94 -1.39 12.04
C ILE A 102 -0.80 -2.44 12.01
N GLY A 103 0.33 -2.18 12.69
CA GLY A 103 1.48 -3.09 12.74
C GLY A 103 2.80 -2.53 12.24
N LYS A 104 2.91 -1.24 11.89
CA LYS A 104 4.14 -0.61 11.35
C LYS A 104 5.37 -0.86 12.22
N SER A 105 5.30 -0.46 13.48
CA SER A 105 6.41 -0.63 14.43
C SER A 105 6.70 -2.11 14.74
N THR A 106 5.69 -2.98 14.64
CA THR A 106 5.86 -4.43 14.84
C THR A 106 6.68 -5.05 13.72
N ILE A 107 6.32 -4.80 12.46
CA ILE A 107 7.08 -5.36 11.32
C ILE A 107 8.51 -4.84 11.31
N LEU A 108 8.72 -3.56 11.61
CA LEU A 108 10.06 -2.97 11.65
C LEU A 108 10.91 -3.58 12.76
N LEU A 109 10.34 -3.83 13.94
CA LEU A 109 11.07 -4.48 15.02
C LEU A 109 11.45 -5.93 14.67
N GLN A 110 10.59 -6.66 13.93
CA GLN A 110 10.90 -7.99 13.41
C GLN A 110 12.02 -7.96 12.37
N VAL A 111 12.00 -6.96 11.47
CA VAL A 111 13.10 -6.73 10.50
C VAL A 111 14.42 -6.41 11.22
N CYS A 112 14.38 -5.49 12.19
CA CYS A 112 15.55 -5.12 12.97
C CYS A 112 16.17 -6.33 13.68
N ARG A 113 15.33 -7.17 14.29
CA ARG A 113 15.78 -8.43 14.90
C ARG A 113 16.49 -9.33 13.89
N HIS A 114 15.85 -9.60 12.74
CA HIS A 114 16.44 -10.48 11.72
C HIS A 114 17.79 -9.96 11.20
N LEU A 115 17.89 -8.65 10.97
CA LEU A 115 19.13 -8.03 10.52
C LEU A 115 20.23 -8.09 11.57
N ALA A 116 19.90 -7.82 12.84
CA ALA A 116 20.83 -7.93 13.95
C ALA A 116 21.30 -9.39 14.14
N ASP A 117 20.40 -10.37 14.09
CA ASP A 117 20.73 -11.80 14.12
C ASP A 117 21.61 -12.22 12.93
N SER A 118 21.57 -11.48 11.83
CA SER A 118 22.41 -11.67 10.64
C SER A 118 23.76 -10.93 10.70
N GLY A 119 24.06 -10.27 11.83
CA GLY A 119 25.33 -9.57 12.09
C GLY A 119 25.41 -8.15 11.50
N PHE A 120 24.26 -7.53 11.16
CA PHE A 120 24.21 -6.12 10.76
C PHE A 120 24.02 -5.22 11.98
N CYS A 121 24.70 -4.07 12.00
CA CYS A 121 24.47 -3.04 13.00
C CYS A 121 23.16 -2.32 12.72
N VAL A 122 22.20 -2.44 13.64
CA VAL A 122 20.85 -1.88 13.49
C VAL A 122 20.56 -0.89 14.61
N LEU A 123 20.13 0.32 14.26
CA LEU A 123 19.74 1.36 15.21
C LEU A 123 18.23 1.66 15.08
N TYR A 124 17.50 1.41 16.17
CA TYR A 124 16.05 1.74 16.26
C TYR A 124 15.87 2.96 17.15
N ILE A 125 15.38 4.05 16.57
CA ILE A 125 15.13 5.33 17.23
C ILE A 125 13.63 5.52 17.40
N SER A 126 13.20 5.67 18.66
CA SER A 126 11.79 5.91 19.00
C SER A 126 11.62 7.29 19.61
N GLY A 127 10.68 8.05 19.05
CA GLY A 127 10.21 9.30 19.64
C GLY A 127 8.85 9.17 20.36
N GLU A 128 8.23 7.97 20.36
CA GLU A 128 6.91 7.75 20.94
C GLU A 128 6.93 6.81 22.14
N GLU A 129 7.80 5.81 22.14
CA GLU A 129 7.85 4.76 23.15
C GLU A 129 9.14 4.80 23.96
N SER A 130 9.04 4.46 25.26
CA SER A 130 10.20 4.27 26.12
C SER A 130 10.93 2.96 25.79
N LEU A 131 12.21 2.87 26.21
CA LEU A 131 13.01 1.64 26.06
C LEU A 131 12.33 0.41 26.68
N GLN A 132 11.64 0.58 27.82
CA GLN A 132 10.91 -0.51 28.47
C GLN A 132 9.71 -0.98 27.62
N GLN A 133 8.97 -0.06 27.00
CA GLN A 133 7.82 -0.41 26.16
C GLN A 133 8.28 -1.14 24.90
N ILE A 134 9.37 -0.67 24.26
CA ILE A 134 9.98 -1.37 23.12
C ILE A 134 10.44 -2.76 23.53
N LYS A 135 11.12 -2.91 24.67
CA LYS A 135 11.58 -4.20 25.19
C LYS A 135 10.41 -5.17 25.46
N MET A 136 9.31 -4.69 26.04
CA MET A 136 8.12 -5.52 26.25
C MET A 136 7.48 -5.98 24.94
N ARG A 137 7.49 -5.13 23.90
CA ARG A 137 7.02 -5.49 22.55
C ARG A 137 7.95 -6.50 21.93
N ALA A 138 9.25 -6.27 22.00
CA ALA A 138 10.29 -7.12 21.47
C ALA A 138 10.24 -8.53 22.05
N ALA A 139 10.00 -8.66 23.35
CA ALA A 139 9.87 -9.96 24.04
C ALA A 139 8.72 -10.83 23.51
N ARG A 140 7.67 -10.23 22.91
CA ARG A 140 6.59 -10.98 22.25
C ARG A 140 6.98 -11.53 20.88
N ILE A 141 7.94 -10.89 20.23
CA ILE A 141 8.42 -11.25 18.89
C ILE A 141 9.47 -12.39 18.99
N GLY A 142 10.11 -12.53 20.14
CA GLY A 142 11.13 -13.56 20.45
C GLY A 142 12.43 -12.97 20.98
N GLU A 143 13.45 -13.80 21.15
CA GLU A 143 14.79 -13.34 21.60
C GLU A 143 15.38 -12.37 20.58
N ILE A 144 16.08 -11.35 21.06
CA ILE A 144 16.69 -10.29 20.26
C ILE A 144 18.19 -10.31 20.49
N SER A 145 18.97 -10.20 19.41
CA SER A 145 20.43 -10.08 19.43
C SER A 145 20.87 -8.80 20.15
N ASP A 146 22.05 -8.85 20.79
CA ASP A 146 22.69 -7.70 21.41
C ASP A 146 23.14 -6.63 20.39
N ASP A 147 23.16 -6.96 19.09
CA ASP A 147 23.52 -6.03 18.00
C ASP A 147 22.40 -5.07 17.60
N LEU A 148 21.20 -5.18 18.20
CA LEU A 148 20.13 -4.20 18.05
C LEU A 148 20.27 -3.06 19.06
N LEU A 149 20.65 -1.89 18.57
CA LEU A 149 20.77 -0.67 19.36
C LEU A 149 19.42 0.05 19.43
N LEU A 150 19.00 0.45 20.64
CA LEU A 150 17.77 1.20 20.88
C LEU A 150 18.09 2.59 21.41
N LEU A 151 17.45 3.63 20.83
CA LEU A 151 17.57 5.01 21.27
C LEU A 151 16.18 5.62 21.44
N CYS A 152 15.95 6.33 22.55
CA CYS A 152 14.75 7.16 22.74
C CYS A 152 15.19 8.62 22.70
N GLU A 153 15.07 9.24 21.53
CA GLU A 153 15.45 10.62 21.28
C GLU A 153 14.56 11.23 20.18
N THR A 154 14.34 12.54 20.28
CA THR A 154 13.54 13.30 19.30
C THR A 154 14.33 14.47 18.70
N ASN A 155 15.41 14.92 19.36
CA ASN A 155 16.27 15.98 18.85
C ASN A 155 17.11 15.45 17.67
N LEU A 156 16.89 16.05 16.50
CA LEU A 156 17.55 15.61 15.28
C LEU A 156 19.07 15.85 15.27
N ALA A 157 19.57 16.84 16.04
CA ALA A 157 21.00 17.10 16.13
C ALA A 157 21.72 15.95 16.87
N ASP A 158 21.15 15.50 17.99
CA ASP A 158 21.67 14.38 18.77
C ASP A 158 21.58 13.06 18.01
N ILE A 159 20.42 12.83 17.33
CA ILE A 159 20.21 11.68 16.46
C ILE A 159 21.27 11.62 15.35
N LYS A 160 21.57 12.76 14.72
CA LYS A 160 22.58 12.86 13.67
C LYS A 160 23.97 12.48 14.20
N GLU A 161 24.38 13.00 15.36
CA GLU A 161 25.68 12.70 15.98
C GLU A 161 25.82 11.21 16.25
N ILE A 162 24.78 10.58 16.81
CA ILE A 162 24.76 9.13 17.10
C ILE A 162 24.84 8.30 15.81
N ILE A 163 24.12 8.67 14.74
CA ILE A 163 24.19 7.96 13.46
C ILE A 163 25.61 8.09 12.84
N GLU A 164 26.22 9.27 12.92
CA GLU A 164 27.59 9.53 12.41
C GLU A 164 28.65 8.74 13.19
N GLU A 165 28.45 8.55 14.51
CA GLU A 165 29.33 7.79 15.39
C GLU A 165 29.16 6.28 15.20
N GLN A 166 27.93 5.77 15.29
CA GLN A 166 27.63 4.33 15.26
C GLN A 166 27.70 3.74 13.84
N LYS A 167 27.42 4.54 12.80
CA LYS A 167 27.38 4.14 11.38
C LYS A 167 26.62 2.84 11.14
N PRO A 168 25.34 2.77 11.56
CA PRO A 168 24.55 1.56 11.41
C PRO A 168 24.35 1.20 9.95
N ASP A 169 24.21 -0.09 9.63
CA ASP A 169 23.79 -0.54 8.29
C ASP A 169 22.35 -0.16 8.00
N VAL A 170 21.48 -0.24 9.03
CA VAL A 170 20.06 0.09 8.97
C VAL A 170 19.66 0.93 10.17
N CYS A 171 18.90 2.01 9.92
CA CYS A 171 18.34 2.88 10.94
C CYS A 171 16.81 2.94 10.79
N VAL A 172 16.08 2.87 11.90
CA VAL A 172 14.61 3.03 11.95
C VAL A 172 14.29 4.29 12.74
N ILE A 173 13.41 5.13 12.19
CA ILE A 173 12.84 6.33 12.84
C ILE A 173 11.34 6.10 13.09
N ASP A 174 10.93 5.93 14.35
CA ASP A 174 9.54 5.65 14.76
C ASP A 174 9.05 6.68 15.80
N SER A 175 8.35 7.77 15.42
CA SER A 175 7.93 8.17 14.10
C SER A 175 8.54 9.51 13.67
N ILE A 176 8.49 9.84 12.39
CA ILE A 176 9.00 11.11 11.86
C ILE A 176 8.26 12.33 12.43
N GLN A 177 7.00 12.16 12.85
CA GLN A 177 6.18 13.22 13.40
C GLN A 177 6.66 13.71 14.77
N THR A 178 7.39 12.89 15.50
CA THR A 178 7.93 13.25 16.82
C THR A 178 9.32 13.89 16.74
N MET A 179 9.97 13.79 15.59
CA MET A 179 11.32 14.36 15.41
C MET A 179 11.27 15.89 15.43
N TYR A 180 12.27 16.49 16.05
CA TYR A 180 12.38 17.92 16.27
C TYR A 180 13.74 18.44 15.82
N ASN A 181 13.71 19.43 14.92
CA ASN A 181 14.87 20.22 14.49
C ASN A 181 14.78 21.62 15.10
N GLU A 182 15.72 21.99 15.95
CA GLU A 182 15.74 23.29 16.62
C GLU A 182 15.89 24.48 15.65
N GLU A 183 16.45 24.27 14.47
CA GLU A 183 16.59 25.30 13.44
C GLU A 183 15.25 25.69 12.79
N VAL A 184 14.19 24.89 13.01
CA VAL A 184 12.85 25.08 12.45
C VAL A 184 11.91 25.60 13.53
N ALA A 185 11.37 26.80 13.37
CA ALA A 185 10.59 27.48 14.40
C ALA A 185 9.18 26.91 14.65
N SER A 186 8.74 25.93 13.88
CA SER A 186 7.42 25.30 14.00
C SER A 186 7.43 24.11 14.98
N ALA A 187 6.23 23.72 15.46
CA ALA A 187 6.08 22.63 16.41
C ALA A 187 6.42 21.27 15.79
N PRO A 188 6.83 20.26 16.60
CA PRO A 188 6.95 18.86 16.15
C PRO A 188 5.67 18.39 15.47
N GLY A 189 5.80 17.58 14.42
CA GLY A 189 4.67 17.08 13.63
C GLY A 189 4.10 18.06 12.61
N SER A 190 4.52 19.32 12.59
CA SER A 190 4.17 20.27 11.54
C SER A 190 4.78 19.89 10.19
N VAL A 191 4.22 20.39 9.08
CA VAL A 191 4.72 20.09 7.73
C VAL A 191 6.17 20.49 7.56
N SER A 192 6.56 21.64 8.05
CA SER A 192 7.94 22.15 7.96
C SER A 192 8.91 21.29 8.77
N GLN A 193 8.56 20.92 10.00
CA GLN A 193 9.41 20.04 10.83
C GLN A 193 9.59 18.67 10.16
N VAL A 194 8.51 18.04 9.73
CA VAL A 194 8.56 16.71 9.10
C VAL A 194 9.38 16.73 7.81
N ARG A 195 9.23 17.77 6.98
CA ARG A 195 10.02 17.92 5.75
C ARG A 195 11.49 18.12 6.02
N GLU A 196 11.83 19.05 6.93
CA GLU A 196 13.23 19.37 7.21
C GLU A 196 13.94 18.21 7.92
N SER A 197 13.28 17.57 8.88
CA SER A 197 13.79 16.34 9.50
C SER A 197 14.08 15.26 8.49
N THR A 198 13.15 15.05 7.54
CA THR A 198 13.34 14.07 6.46
C THR A 198 14.50 14.46 5.52
N ASN A 199 14.68 15.75 5.23
CA ASN A 199 15.83 16.24 4.44
C ASN A 199 17.17 15.90 5.09
N VAL A 200 17.29 16.15 6.39
CA VAL A 200 18.52 15.84 7.15
C VAL A 200 18.78 14.35 7.14
N LEU A 201 17.77 13.52 7.44
CA LEU A 201 17.88 12.07 7.43
C LEU A 201 18.24 11.52 6.04
N MET A 202 17.69 12.11 4.97
CA MET A 202 18.03 11.73 3.59
C MET A 202 19.50 12.05 3.24
N MET A 203 20.01 13.18 3.69
CA MET A 203 21.43 13.51 3.50
C MET A 203 22.35 12.54 4.24
N LEU A 204 21.98 12.13 5.46
CA LEU A 204 22.71 11.12 6.23
C LEU A 204 22.65 9.75 5.55
N ALA A 205 21.46 9.31 5.12
CA ALA A 205 21.28 8.03 4.43
C ALA A 205 22.20 7.91 3.21
N LYS A 206 22.18 8.93 2.35
CA LYS A 206 22.96 8.95 1.10
C LYS A 206 24.44 9.22 1.34
N GLY A 207 24.77 10.05 2.33
CA GLY A 207 26.17 10.42 2.64
C GLY A 207 26.96 9.32 3.32
N LEU A 208 26.32 8.53 4.18
CA LEU A 208 26.94 7.46 4.96
C LEU A 208 26.63 6.06 4.41
N GLY A 209 25.71 5.92 3.44
CA GLY A 209 25.25 4.64 2.92
C GLY A 209 24.35 3.87 3.90
N VAL A 210 23.75 4.55 4.89
CA VAL A 210 22.84 3.98 5.88
C VAL A 210 21.45 3.83 5.28
N SER A 211 20.88 2.63 5.31
CA SER A 211 19.48 2.41 4.87
C SER A 211 18.52 2.85 5.97
N MET A 212 17.50 3.65 5.62
CA MET A 212 16.60 4.20 6.64
C MET A 212 15.16 3.79 6.39
N PHE A 213 14.49 3.30 7.44
CA PHE A 213 13.04 3.18 7.52
C PHE A 213 12.47 4.34 8.32
N ILE A 214 11.47 5.00 7.76
CA ILE A 214 10.74 6.08 8.41
C ILE A 214 9.29 5.65 8.60
N VAL A 215 8.81 5.69 9.84
CA VAL A 215 7.39 5.47 10.15
C VAL A 215 6.65 6.78 10.06
N GLY A 216 5.52 6.76 9.31
CA GLY A 216 4.59 7.87 9.21
C GLY A 216 3.17 7.46 9.60
N HIS A 217 2.52 8.25 10.45
CA HIS A 217 1.11 8.04 10.82
C HIS A 217 0.18 8.80 9.87
N VAL A 218 -0.84 8.13 9.34
CA VAL A 218 -1.92 8.79 8.59
C VAL A 218 -2.87 9.42 9.60
N THR A 219 -3.06 10.74 9.50
CA THR A 219 -4.00 11.45 10.37
C THR A 219 -5.29 11.75 9.61
N LYS A 220 -6.43 11.38 10.19
CA LYS A 220 -7.77 11.72 9.68
C LYS A 220 -8.14 13.18 9.93
N GLU A 221 -7.46 13.84 10.86
CA GLU A 221 -7.80 15.17 11.40
C GLU A 221 -6.68 16.19 11.16
N GLY A 222 -6.20 16.39 10.00
CA GLY A 222 -5.49 17.60 9.50
C GLY A 222 -4.48 18.36 10.37
N ALA A 223 -4.25 18.00 11.65
CA ALA A 223 -3.39 18.74 12.57
C ALA A 223 -1.90 18.37 12.49
N VAL A 224 -1.58 17.18 12.00
CA VAL A 224 -0.21 16.65 11.88
C VAL A 224 0.09 16.32 10.43
N ALA A 225 1.31 16.61 9.96
CA ALA A 225 1.73 16.31 8.59
C ALA A 225 1.65 14.80 8.30
N GLY A 226 0.83 14.41 7.32
CA GLY A 226 0.69 13.01 6.90
C GLY A 226 1.85 12.53 6.05
N PRO A 227 1.97 11.19 5.83
CA PRO A 227 3.04 10.59 5.02
C PRO A 227 3.11 11.12 3.58
N ARG A 228 2.00 11.57 3.00
CA ARG A 228 1.94 12.11 1.63
C ARG A 228 2.90 13.27 1.39
N VAL A 229 3.20 14.06 2.42
CA VAL A 229 4.19 15.15 2.33
C VAL A 229 5.58 14.60 1.99
N LEU A 230 5.89 13.39 2.42
CA LEU A 230 7.19 12.74 2.29
C LEU A 230 7.34 11.86 1.05
N GLU A 231 6.22 11.48 0.39
CA GLU A 231 6.23 10.54 -0.75
C GLU A 231 7.21 10.97 -1.87
N HIS A 232 7.35 12.26 -2.10
CA HIS A 232 8.26 12.76 -3.13
C HIS A 232 9.74 12.75 -2.71
N MET A 233 10.02 12.76 -1.41
CA MET A 233 11.36 12.86 -0.87
C MET A 233 12.05 11.50 -0.73
N VAL A 234 11.29 10.45 -0.39
CA VAL A 234 11.81 9.10 -0.13
C VAL A 234 11.93 8.28 -1.42
N ASP A 235 12.70 7.19 -1.37
CA ASP A 235 12.92 6.30 -2.51
C ASP A 235 11.82 5.27 -2.68
N THR A 236 11.30 4.74 -1.57
CA THR A 236 10.24 3.74 -1.52
C THR A 236 9.15 4.18 -0.55
N VAL A 237 7.89 3.99 -0.92
CA VAL A 237 6.71 4.27 -0.08
C VAL A 237 5.86 3.01 0.02
N LEU A 238 5.65 2.55 1.23
CA LEU A 238 4.84 1.41 1.58
C LEU A 238 3.67 1.87 2.44
N TYR A 239 2.45 1.40 2.14
CA TYR A 239 1.29 1.65 2.97
C TYR A 239 0.72 0.35 3.51
N PHE A 240 0.49 0.33 4.83
CA PHE A 240 -0.34 -0.69 5.46
C PHE A 240 -1.82 -0.36 5.23
N GLU A 241 -2.53 -1.34 4.68
CA GLU A 241 -3.97 -1.33 4.47
C GLU A 241 -4.60 -2.48 5.26
N GLY A 242 -5.84 -2.33 5.69
CA GLY A 242 -6.63 -3.37 6.36
C GLY A 242 -7.52 -2.79 7.45
N ASP A 243 -8.57 -3.52 7.78
CA ASP A 243 -9.44 -3.20 8.91
C ASP A 243 -8.77 -3.63 10.21
N ARG A 244 -8.93 -2.82 11.28
CA ARG A 244 -8.39 -3.14 12.63
C ARG A 244 -8.97 -4.43 13.20
N HIS A 245 -10.17 -4.81 12.75
CA HIS A 245 -10.86 -6.02 13.18
C HIS A 245 -10.54 -7.23 12.33
N ALA A 246 -9.96 -7.05 11.13
CA ALA A 246 -9.49 -8.16 10.31
C ALA A 246 -8.14 -8.67 10.83
N SER A 247 -7.93 -9.99 10.77
CA SER A 247 -6.65 -10.60 11.17
C SER A 247 -5.51 -10.25 10.22
N TYR A 248 -5.83 -9.84 9.00
CA TYR A 248 -4.86 -9.62 7.93
C TYR A 248 -4.52 -8.16 7.70
N ARG A 249 -3.30 -7.98 7.23
CA ARG A 249 -2.71 -6.69 6.87
C ARG A 249 -2.08 -6.81 5.50
N ILE A 250 -2.38 -5.86 4.63
CA ILE A 250 -1.74 -5.76 3.32
C ILE A 250 -0.73 -4.62 3.39
N LEU A 251 0.47 -4.89 2.95
CA LEU A 251 1.50 -3.90 2.75
C LEU A 251 1.62 -3.63 1.24
N ARG A 252 1.22 -2.45 0.81
CA ARG A 252 1.22 -2.04 -0.60
C ARG A 252 2.38 -1.13 -0.93
N GLY A 253 3.13 -1.45 -1.99
CA GLY A 253 4.15 -0.57 -2.56
C GLY A 253 3.53 0.49 -3.47
N VAL A 254 3.47 1.74 -3.01
CA VAL A 254 2.89 2.86 -3.78
C VAL A 254 3.95 3.55 -4.64
N LYS A 255 5.18 3.58 -4.16
CA LYS A 255 6.34 4.11 -4.88
C LYS A 255 7.54 3.22 -4.63
N ASN A 256 8.27 2.87 -5.67
CA ASN A 256 9.53 2.14 -5.54
C ASN A 256 10.47 2.51 -6.69
N ARG A 257 11.61 3.16 -6.38
CA ARG A 257 12.64 3.51 -7.37
C ARG A 257 13.49 2.30 -7.79
N PHE A 258 13.42 1.22 -7.02
CA PHE A 258 14.30 0.06 -7.15
C PHE A 258 13.56 -1.22 -7.57
N GLY A 259 12.26 -1.13 -7.79
CA GLY A 259 11.43 -2.27 -8.16
C GLY A 259 10.06 -1.87 -8.70
N SER A 260 9.19 -2.86 -8.85
CA SER A 260 7.81 -2.66 -9.29
C SER A 260 7.02 -1.86 -8.25
N THR A 261 6.09 -1.05 -8.73
CA THR A 261 5.06 -0.42 -7.89
C THR A 261 3.80 -1.27 -7.89
N ASN A 262 2.91 -1.07 -6.91
CA ASN A 262 1.66 -1.82 -6.70
C ASN A 262 1.86 -3.29 -6.28
N GLU A 263 3.09 -3.71 -5.99
CA GLU A 263 3.30 -5.01 -5.33
C GLU A 263 2.66 -5.02 -3.95
N ILE A 264 2.10 -6.17 -3.57
CA ILE A 264 1.53 -6.38 -2.24
C ILE A 264 2.24 -7.48 -1.47
N GLY A 265 2.40 -7.25 -0.17
CA GLY A 265 2.75 -8.26 0.83
C GLY A 265 1.55 -8.51 1.75
N VAL A 266 1.25 -9.77 2.04
CA VAL A 266 0.11 -10.13 2.88
C VAL A 266 0.62 -10.75 4.18
N PHE A 267 0.14 -10.20 5.29
CA PHE A 267 0.55 -10.61 6.63
C PHE A 267 -0.67 -10.88 7.51
N GLU A 268 -0.54 -11.82 8.42
CA GLU A 268 -1.50 -12.06 9.50
C GLU A 268 -0.97 -11.49 10.81
N MET A 269 -1.80 -10.73 11.54
CA MET A 269 -1.44 -10.25 12.87
C MET A 269 -1.72 -11.32 13.91
N ARG A 270 -0.67 -11.83 14.54
CA ARG A 270 -0.73 -12.83 15.62
C ARG A 270 -0.18 -12.26 16.94
N GLY A 271 -0.32 -12.98 18.03
CA GLY A 271 0.25 -12.62 19.33
C GLY A 271 1.80 -12.49 19.29
N SER A 272 2.46 -13.24 18.41
CA SER A 272 3.91 -13.22 18.15
C SER A 272 4.38 -12.16 17.14
N GLY A 273 3.50 -11.32 16.63
CA GLY A 273 3.80 -10.32 15.61
C GLY A 273 3.09 -10.57 14.28
N LEU A 274 3.66 -10.02 13.21
CA LEU A 274 3.18 -10.21 11.85
C LEU A 274 3.80 -11.47 11.24
N VAL A 275 2.95 -12.35 10.71
CA VAL A 275 3.33 -13.60 10.07
C VAL A 275 2.97 -13.51 8.59
N GLU A 276 3.86 -13.92 7.71
CA GLU A 276 3.64 -13.91 6.27
C GLU A 276 2.56 -14.89 5.84
N VAL A 277 1.71 -14.48 4.90
CA VAL A 277 0.72 -15.34 4.27
C VAL A 277 1.27 -15.79 2.92
N GLU A 278 1.78 -17.00 2.86
CA GLU A 278 2.40 -17.54 1.63
C GLU A 278 1.40 -17.64 0.47
N ASN A 279 0.14 -17.98 0.78
CA ASN A 279 -0.93 -18.12 -0.20
C ASN A 279 -2.15 -17.26 0.12
N PRO A 280 -2.15 -15.96 -0.26
CA PRO A 280 -3.28 -15.08 -0.01
C PRO A 280 -4.59 -15.57 -0.65
N SER A 281 -4.52 -16.19 -1.83
CA SER A 281 -5.70 -16.70 -2.52
C SER A 281 -6.44 -17.78 -1.72
N GLU A 282 -5.74 -18.77 -1.18
CA GLU A 282 -6.34 -19.81 -0.31
C GLU A 282 -7.03 -19.18 0.89
N TYR A 283 -6.37 -18.19 1.44
CA TYR A 283 -6.90 -17.48 2.59
C TYR A 283 -8.17 -16.68 2.24
N MET A 284 -8.13 -15.90 1.14
CA MET A 284 -9.28 -15.10 0.69
C MET A 284 -10.50 -15.93 0.30
N LEU A 285 -10.28 -17.19 -0.05
CA LEU A 285 -11.33 -18.15 -0.37
C LEU A 285 -11.76 -18.99 0.85
N SER A 286 -11.06 -18.90 1.97
CA SER A 286 -11.41 -19.65 3.17
C SER A 286 -12.75 -19.19 3.76
N GLY A 287 -13.61 -20.17 4.11
CA GLY A 287 -14.94 -19.89 4.65
C GLY A 287 -15.98 -19.49 3.59
N ARG A 288 -15.67 -19.63 2.30
CA ARG A 288 -16.64 -19.46 1.23
C ARG A 288 -17.80 -20.46 1.43
N PRO A 289 -19.07 -19.99 1.35
CA PRO A 289 -20.21 -20.89 1.42
C PRO A 289 -20.28 -21.76 0.17
N GLU A 290 -20.53 -23.05 0.34
CA GLU A 290 -20.80 -23.96 -0.76
C GLU A 290 -22.21 -23.70 -1.33
N ASP A 291 -22.39 -23.80 -2.63
CA ASP A 291 -23.67 -23.70 -3.33
C ASP A 291 -24.49 -22.42 -3.02
N ALA A 292 -23.83 -21.29 -2.80
CA ALA A 292 -24.51 -20.01 -2.54
C ALA A 292 -24.73 -19.21 -3.81
N SER A 293 -25.98 -18.73 -4.03
CA SER A 293 -26.25 -17.74 -5.06
C SER A 293 -25.61 -16.40 -4.71
N GLY A 294 -25.12 -15.70 -5.72
CA GLY A 294 -24.45 -14.40 -5.52
C GLY A 294 -22.97 -14.48 -5.14
N SER A 295 -22.36 -15.67 -5.05
CA SER A 295 -20.92 -15.85 -4.81
C SER A 295 -20.18 -16.26 -6.09
N VAL A 296 -19.08 -15.57 -6.39
CA VAL A 296 -18.24 -15.83 -7.58
C VAL A 296 -16.78 -15.67 -7.23
N VAL A 297 -15.93 -16.58 -7.69
CA VAL A 297 -14.49 -16.42 -7.60
C VAL A 297 -13.96 -15.67 -8.82
N ALA A 298 -13.25 -14.57 -8.57
CA ALA A 298 -12.56 -13.80 -9.60
C ALA A 298 -11.09 -13.68 -9.29
N CYS A 299 -10.29 -13.33 -10.29
CA CYS A 299 -8.85 -13.11 -10.12
C CYS A 299 -8.48 -11.66 -10.38
N SER A 300 -7.95 -10.98 -9.34
CA SER A 300 -7.24 -9.71 -9.45
C SER A 300 -5.74 -9.94 -9.60
N VAL A 301 -5.03 -8.98 -10.19
CA VAL A 301 -3.57 -8.94 -10.19
C VAL A 301 -3.10 -7.66 -9.54
N GLU A 302 -2.34 -7.81 -8.48
CA GLU A 302 -1.71 -6.70 -7.76
C GLU A 302 -0.20 -6.74 -8.00
N GLY A 303 0.30 -5.73 -8.75
CA GLY A 303 1.68 -5.75 -9.24
C GLY A 303 1.93 -6.94 -10.19
N THR A 304 2.68 -7.91 -9.72
CA THR A 304 2.96 -9.16 -10.45
C THR A 304 2.19 -10.37 -9.92
N ARG A 305 1.46 -10.22 -8.80
CA ARG A 305 0.82 -11.32 -8.07
C ARG A 305 -0.64 -11.47 -8.43
N PRO A 306 -1.06 -12.62 -9.00
CA PRO A 306 -2.47 -12.97 -9.09
C PRO A 306 -3.00 -13.33 -7.69
N VAL A 307 -4.20 -12.83 -7.37
CA VAL A 307 -4.91 -13.12 -6.12
C VAL A 307 -6.34 -13.49 -6.47
N LEU A 308 -6.76 -14.71 -6.11
CA LEU A 308 -8.14 -15.12 -6.22
C LEU A 308 -8.93 -14.58 -5.02
N ILE A 309 -10.09 -14.02 -5.32
CA ILE A 309 -10.97 -13.40 -4.34
C ILE A 309 -12.41 -13.83 -4.58
N GLU A 310 -13.17 -13.92 -3.50
CA GLU A 310 -14.61 -14.09 -3.58
C GLU A 310 -15.30 -12.73 -3.72
N ILE A 311 -16.16 -12.62 -4.73
CA ILE A 311 -17.08 -11.51 -4.92
C ILE A 311 -18.47 -11.97 -4.52
N GLN A 312 -19.06 -11.31 -3.56
CA GLN A 312 -20.40 -11.57 -3.06
C GLN A 312 -21.35 -10.45 -3.51
N ALA A 313 -22.50 -10.83 -4.00
CA ALA A 313 -23.59 -9.89 -4.33
C ALA A 313 -24.91 -10.36 -3.71
N LEU A 314 -25.62 -9.42 -3.11
CA LEU A 314 -26.99 -9.63 -2.63
C LEU A 314 -27.90 -8.61 -3.30
N VAL A 315 -28.91 -9.11 -4.02
CA VAL A 315 -29.89 -8.26 -4.71
C VAL A 315 -31.28 -8.60 -4.19
N CYS A 316 -31.98 -7.59 -3.68
CA CYS A 316 -33.31 -7.73 -3.12
C CYS A 316 -34.29 -6.84 -3.88
N GLN A 317 -35.47 -7.36 -4.27
CA GLN A 317 -36.52 -6.55 -4.82
C GLN A 317 -37.08 -5.59 -3.76
N ARG A 318 -37.31 -4.36 -4.17
CA ARG A 318 -37.88 -3.33 -3.32
C ARG A 318 -39.21 -2.85 -3.85
N ASN A 319 -40.19 -2.81 -2.97
CA ASN A 319 -41.54 -2.41 -3.36
C ASN A 319 -41.77 -0.89 -3.31
N PHE A 320 -40.98 -0.13 -2.50
CA PHE A 320 -41.15 1.31 -2.32
C PHE A 320 -39.83 2.02 -2.02
N GLY A 321 -39.68 3.24 -2.51
CA GLY A 321 -38.55 4.15 -2.20
C GLY A 321 -37.38 4.09 -3.20
N ILE A 322 -36.30 4.84 -2.94
CA ILE A 322 -35.12 4.89 -3.79
C ILE A 322 -34.24 3.65 -3.52
N PRO A 323 -33.86 2.89 -4.55
CA PRO A 323 -32.98 1.72 -4.41
C PRO A 323 -31.67 2.06 -3.68
N ARG A 324 -31.30 1.23 -2.73
CA ARG A 324 -30.00 1.33 -2.04
C ARG A 324 -28.97 0.50 -2.78
N ARG A 325 -27.81 1.09 -2.98
CA ARG A 325 -26.67 0.40 -3.57
C ARG A 325 -25.46 0.60 -2.67
N THR A 326 -24.74 -0.46 -2.39
CA THR A 326 -23.56 -0.44 -1.51
C THR A 326 -22.48 -1.29 -2.15
N ALA A 327 -21.24 -0.79 -2.14
CA ALA A 327 -20.07 -1.52 -2.58
C ALA A 327 -19.02 -1.47 -1.47
N THR A 328 -18.53 -2.63 -1.06
CA THR A 328 -17.44 -2.79 -0.10
C THR A 328 -16.29 -3.51 -0.79
N GLY A 329 -15.09 -2.98 -0.63
CA GLY A 329 -13.88 -3.56 -1.26
C GLY A 329 -13.71 -3.22 -2.75
N THR A 330 -14.66 -2.54 -3.39
CA THR A 330 -14.57 -2.09 -4.79
C THR A 330 -15.19 -0.70 -4.98
N ASP A 331 -15.02 -0.11 -6.17
CA ASP A 331 -15.55 1.23 -6.48
C ASP A 331 -17.07 1.23 -6.68
N TYR A 332 -17.75 2.06 -5.90
CA TYR A 332 -19.21 2.21 -5.94
C TYR A 332 -19.72 2.65 -7.33
N ASN A 333 -19.03 3.59 -7.99
CA ASN A 333 -19.47 4.10 -9.29
C ASN A 333 -19.30 3.02 -10.36
N ARG A 334 -18.24 2.20 -10.26
CA ARG A 334 -18.03 1.06 -11.16
C ARG A 334 -19.16 0.05 -11.05
N VAL A 335 -19.56 -0.32 -9.84
CA VAL A 335 -20.70 -1.23 -9.61
C VAL A 335 -21.99 -0.68 -10.23
N ASN A 336 -22.29 0.61 -10.04
CA ASN A 336 -23.49 1.24 -10.64
C ASN A 336 -23.45 1.20 -12.17
N LEU A 337 -22.30 1.44 -12.77
CA LEU A 337 -22.10 1.37 -14.21
C LEU A 337 -22.33 -0.06 -14.72
N LEU A 338 -21.79 -1.06 -14.05
CA LEU A 338 -21.99 -2.47 -14.40
C LEU A 338 -23.45 -2.90 -14.27
N MET A 339 -24.18 -2.45 -13.24
CA MET A 339 -25.62 -2.67 -13.10
C MET A 339 -26.40 -2.08 -14.28
N ALA A 340 -26.04 -0.87 -14.74
CA ALA A 340 -26.68 -0.26 -15.91
C ALA A 340 -26.41 -1.07 -17.20
N VAL A 341 -25.20 -1.66 -17.34
CA VAL A 341 -24.88 -2.57 -18.45
C VAL A 341 -25.77 -3.83 -18.40
N LEU A 342 -25.92 -4.46 -17.23
CA LEU A 342 -26.79 -5.63 -17.05
C LEU A 342 -28.24 -5.32 -17.44
N GLU A 343 -28.76 -4.19 -16.99
CA GLU A 343 -30.13 -3.78 -17.28
C GLU A 343 -30.32 -3.52 -18.76
N LYS A 344 -29.50 -2.68 -19.36
CA LYS A 344 -29.67 -2.24 -20.74
C LYS A 344 -29.28 -3.29 -21.78
N ARG A 345 -28.24 -4.09 -21.51
CA ARG A 345 -27.64 -5.02 -22.50
C ARG A 345 -28.06 -6.47 -22.27
N CYS A 346 -28.27 -6.86 -21.02
CA CYS A 346 -28.59 -8.26 -20.71
C CYS A 346 -30.07 -8.49 -20.30
N GLY A 347 -30.86 -7.41 -20.16
CA GLY A 347 -32.28 -7.50 -19.80
C GLY A 347 -32.50 -7.98 -18.36
N VAL A 348 -31.57 -7.71 -17.46
CA VAL A 348 -31.68 -8.04 -16.03
C VAL A 348 -32.27 -6.82 -15.32
N ALA A 349 -33.50 -6.93 -14.82
CA ALA A 349 -34.19 -5.81 -14.16
C ALA A 349 -33.60 -5.52 -12.79
N LEU A 350 -32.81 -4.46 -12.68
CA LEU A 350 -32.09 -4.03 -11.44
C LEU A 350 -32.55 -2.65 -10.95
N GLY A 351 -33.30 -1.92 -11.77
CA GLY A 351 -33.67 -0.53 -11.49
C GLY A 351 -34.48 -0.33 -10.20
N ALA A 352 -35.28 -1.34 -9.80
CA ALA A 352 -36.07 -1.32 -8.56
C ALA A 352 -35.49 -2.19 -7.46
N CYS A 353 -34.23 -2.65 -7.58
CA CYS A 353 -33.59 -3.55 -6.60
C CYS A 353 -32.61 -2.81 -5.74
N ASP A 354 -32.58 -3.14 -4.44
CA ASP A 354 -31.44 -2.89 -3.58
C ASP A 354 -30.31 -3.86 -3.98
N ALA A 355 -29.08 -3.37 -4.06
CA ALA A 355 -27.93 -4.17 -4.43
C ALA A 355 -26.74 -3.91 -3.50
N TYR A 356 -26.14 -4.97 -3.00
CA TYR A 356 -25.01 -4.95 -2.13
C TYR A 356 -23.91 -5.82 -2.78
N VAL A 357 -22.74 -5.26 -2.98
CA VAL A 357 -21.55 -5.96 -3.50
C VAL A 357 -20.44 -5.89 -2.47
N ASN A 358 -19.86 -7.02 -2.17
CA ASN A 358 -18.75 -7.14 -1.21
C ASN A 358 -17.63 -7.99 -1.79
N ILE A 359 -16.40 -7.49 -1.73
CA ILE A 359 -15.21 -8.32 -1.91
C ILE A 359 -14.83 -8.91 -0.56
N ALA A 360 -14.85 -10.25 -0.44
CA ALA A 360 -14.53 -10.94 0.80
C ALA A 360 -13.07 -10.70 1.22
N GLY A 361 -12.78 -10.84 2.53
CA GLY A 361 -11.43 -10.70 3.08
C GLY A 361 -11.02 -9.28 3.49
N GLY A 362 -11.92 -8.28 3.38
CA GLY A 362 -11.66 -6.90 3.86
C GLY A 362 -10.63 -6.13 3.04
N ILE A 363 -10.37 -6.56 1.81
CA ILE A 363 -9.40 -5.96 0.88
C ILE A 363 -10.11 -5.01 -0.09
N ARG A 364 -9.41 -3.95 -0.49
CA ARG A 364 -9.89 -3.06 -1.54
C ARG A 364 -9.20 -3.38 -2.85
N MET A 365 -10.00 -3.82 -3.85
CA MET A 365 -9.56 -4.19 -5.18
C MET A 365 -10.35 -3.39 -6.23
N ASN A 366 -9.66 -2.60 -7.07
CA ASN A 366 -10.29 -1.74 -8.07
C ASN A 366 -9.86 -2.11 -9.50
N GLU A 367 -9.39 -3.34 -9.71
CA GLU A 367 -8.94 -3.79 -11.02
C GLU A 367 -10.12 -4.08 -11.96
N PRO A 368 -10.13 -3.53 -13.20
CA PRO A 368 -11.21 -3.78 -14.17
C PRO A 368 -11.43 -5.25 -14.52
N ALA A 369 -10.44 -6.12 -14.33
CA ALA A 369 -10.58 -7.56 -14.54
C ALA A 369 -11.66 -8.22 -13.66
N LEU A 370 -12.06 -7.57 -12.57
CA LEU A 370 -13.12 -8.05 -11.67
C LEU A 370 -14.53 -7.77 -12.16
N ASP A 371 -14.71 -6.93 -13.19
CA ASP A 371 -16.02 -6.54 -13.70
C ASP A 371 -16.91 -7.72 -14.03
N LEU A 372 -16.35 -8.71 -14.75
CA LEU A 372 -17.09 -9.90 -15.15
C LEU A 372 -17.57 -10.69 -13.92
N GLY A 373 -16.73 -10.82 -12.90
CA GLY A 373 -17.08 -11.46 -11.62
C GLY A 373 -18.21 -10.73 -10.89
N ILE A 374 -18.12 -9.39 -10.81
CA ILE A 374 -19.16 -8.55 -10.19
C ILE A 374 -20.50 -8.73 -10.91
N LEU A 375 -20.49 -8.71 -12.25
CA LEU A 375 -21.69 -8.90 -13.06
C LEU A 375 -22.32 -10.28 -12.86
N LEU A 376 -21.49 -11.33 -12.85
CA LEU A 376 -21.98 -12.69 -12.65
C LEU A 376 -22.52 -12.91 -11.25
N ALA A 377 -21.89 -12.34 -10.21
CA ALA A 377 -22.41 -12.37 -8.85
C ALA A 377 -23.78 -11.69 -8.74
N LEU A 378 -23.95 -10.50 -9.32
CA LEU A 378 -25.22 -9.78 -9.37
C LEU A 378 -26.32 -10.59 -10.08
N VAL A 379 -26.01 -11.18 -11.24
CA VAL A 379 -26.97 -11.97 -12.01
C VAL A 379 -27.32 -13.26 -11.29
N SER A 380 -26.34 -13.95 -10.69
CA SER A 380 -26.52 -15.15 -9.88
C SER A 380 -27.48 -14.86 -8.72
N SER A 381 -27.27 -13.77 -7.99
CA SER A 381 -28.15 -13.34 -6.89
C SER A 381 -29.57 -13.00 -7.35
N VAL A 382 -29.74 -12.26 -8.47
CA VAL A 382 -31.09 -11.89 -8.98
C VAL A 382 -31.89 -13.09 -9.46
N ARG A 383 -31.21 -14.05 -10.06
CA ARG A 383 -31.85 -15.23 -10.68
C ARG A 383 -31.81 -16.48 -9.79
N ASP A 384 -31.25 -16.33 -8.61
CA ASP A 384 -31.12 -17.34 -7.58
C ASP A 384 -30.58 -18.69 -8.12
N TYR A 385 -29.40 -18.62 -8.77
CA TYR A 385 -28.66 -19.81 -9.20
C TYR A 385 -27.22 -19.76 -8.71
N THR A 386 -26.64 -20.92 -8.45
CA THR A 386 -25.26 -21.06 -8.01
C THR A 386 -24.30 -21.12 -9.19
N ILE A 387 -23.14 -20.54 -9.05
CA ILE A 387 -22.00 -20.73 -9.95
C ILE A 387 -21.11 -21.78 -9.31
N PRO A 388 -20.72 -22.86 -10.04
CA PRO A 388 -19.92 -23.92 -9.46
C PRO A 388 -18.65 -23.43 -8.77
N ASP A 389 -18.27 -24.07 -7.66
CA ASP A 389 -17.17 -23.63 -6.80
C ASP A 389 -15.79 -23.75 -7.45
N ASP A 390 -15.67 -24.57 -8.46
CA ASP A 390 -14.47 -24.80 -9.26
C ASP A 390 -14.36 -23.89 -10.49
N VAL A 391 -15.27 -22.90 -10.63
CA VAL A 391 -15.26 -21.91 -11.70
C VAL A 391 -14.63 -20.60 -11.22
N MET A 392 -13.61 -20.12 -11.94
CA MET A 392 -13.02 -18.79 -11.75
C MET A 392 -13.29 -17.92 -12.98
N VAL A 393 -13.50 -16.62 -12.76
CA VAL A 393 -13.81 -15.70 -13.84
C VAL A 393 -12.92 -14.45 -13.80
N PHE A 394 -12.62 -13.88 -14.97
CA PHE A 394 -12.05 -12.56 -15.08
C PHE A 394 -12.34 -11.91 -16.42
N GLY A 395 -12.38 -10.57 -16.46
CA GLY A 395 -12.55 -9.79 -17.70
C GLY A 395 -13.05 -8.40 -17.39
N GLU A 396 -12.54 -7.41 -18.13
CA GLU A 396 -13.07 -6.05 -18.13
C GLU A 396 -14.36 -6.02 -18.97
N VAL A 397 -15.35 -5.21 -18.54
CA VAL A 397 -16.61 -5.07 -19.26
C VAL A 397 -16.83 -3.64 -19.74
N GLY A 398 -17.05 -3.48 -21.03
CA GLY A 398 -17.40 -2.22 -21.64
C GLY A 398 -18.90 -1.91 -21.60
N LEU A 399 -19.24 -0.66 -21.92
CA LEU A 399 -20.63 -0.15 -21.86
C LEU A 399 -21.59 -0.79 -22.88
N SER A 400 -21.05 -1.43 -23.94
CA SER A 400 -21.86 -2.18 -24.91
C SER A 400 -22.15 -3.62 -24.45
N GLY A 401 -21.58 -4.05 -23.31
CA GLY A 401 -21.66 -5.43 -22.80
C GLY A 401 -20.62 -6.37 -23.41
N GLU A 402 -19.61 -5.81 -24.07
CA GLU A 402 -18.44 -6.56 -24.56
C GLU A 402 -17.49 -6.91 -23.42
N VAL A 403 -16.86 -8.09 -23.50
CA VAL A 403 -15.82 -8.53 -22.59
C VAL A 403 -14.45 -8.30 -23.22
N ARG A 404 -13.65 -7.46 -22.57
CA ARG A 404 -12.36 -6.97 -23.06
C ARG A 404 -11.20 -7.74 -22.44
N ALA A 405 -10.08 -7.77 -23.18
CA ALA A 405 -8.84 -8.36 -22.71
C ALA A 405 -8.30 -7.64 -21.46
N VAL A 406 -7.68 -8.42 -20.60
CA VAL A 406 -6.97 -7.94 -19.41
C VAL A 406 -5.50 -8.35 -19.45
N SER A 407 -4.68 -7.67 -18.68
CA SER A 407 -3.26 -7.97 -18.56
C SER A 407 -3.03 -9.28 -17.78
N GLN A 408 -1.88 -9.91 -18.00
CA GLN A 408 -1.40 -11.08 -17.24
C GLN A 408 -2.41 -12.25 -17.17
N ALA A 409 -3.18 -12.49 -18.23
CA ALA A 409 -4.18 -13.54 -18.28
C ALA A 409 -3.60 -14.93 -17.99
N GLU A 410 -2.39 -15.22 -18.48
CA GLU A 410 -1.69 -16.48 -18.22
C GLU A 410 -1.45 -16.69 -16.72
N ASN A 411 -0.95 -15.68 -16.00
CA ASN A 411 -0.70 -15.79 -14.56
C ASN A 411 -1.99 -16.05 -13.77
N ARG A 412 -3.12 -15.44 -14.18
CA ARG A 412 -4.43 -15.66 -13.55
C ARG A 412 -4.90 -17.10 -13.71
N VAL A 413 -4.76 -17.66 -14.91
CA VAL A 413 -5.15 -19.05 -15.18
C VAL A 413 -4.22 -20.02 -14.46
N GLN A 414 -2.92 -19.77 -14.41
CA GLN A 414 -1.97 -20.58 -13.66
C GLN A 414 -2.28 -20.62 -12.17
N GLU A 415 -2.64 -19.46 -11.59
CA GLU A 415 -3.03 -19.40 -10.19
C GLU A 415 -4.33 -20.18 -9.91
N ALA A 416 -5.34 -20.04 -10.78
CA ALA A 416 -6.57 -20.82 -10.67
C ALA A 416 -6.30 -22.32 -10.72
N LYS A 417 -5.48 -22.77 -11.67
CA LYS A 417 -5.06 -24.16 -11.79
C LYS A 417 -4.31 -24.66 -10.54
N ARG A 418 -3.38 -23.84 -10.01
CA ARG A 418 -2.62 -24.16 -8.80
C ARG A 418 -3.52 -24.39 -7.58
N LEU A 419 -4.65 -23.69 -7.53
CA LEU A 419 -5.64 -23.78 -6.45
C LEU A 419 -6.74 -24.81 -6.71
N GLY A 420 -6.64 -25.58 -7.79
CA GLY A 420 -7.56 -26.69 -8.07
C GLY A 420 -8.85 -26.28 -8.79
N PHE A 421 -8.92 -25.08 -9.35
CA PHE A 421 -10.04 -24.72 -10.23
C PHE A 421 -9.98 -25.50 -11.54
N HIS A 422 -11.14 -25.97 -12.00
CA HIS A 422 -11.23 -26.76 -13.21
C HIS A 422 -11.68 -25.96 -14.43
N LYS A 423 -12.37 -24.82 -14.23
CA LYS A 423 -12.92 -24.03 -15.31
C LYS A 423 -12.60 -22.54 -15.12
N VAL A 424 -12.23 -21.86 -16.22
CA VAL A 424 -12.01 -20.40 -16.23
C VAL A 424 -12.81 -19.77 -17.37
N ILE A 425 -13.69 -18.82 -17.02
CA ILE A 425 -14.38 -17.95 -17.98
C ILE A 425 -13.56 -16.70 -18.20
N LEU A 426 -13.09 -16.47 -19.42
CA LEU A 426 -12.13 -15.42 -19.73
C LEU A 426 -12.45 -14.69 -21.04
N PRO A 427 -11.90 -13.47 -21.25
CA PRO A 427 -12.08 -12.77 -22.52
C PRO A 427 -11.51 -13.57 -23.69
N SER A 428 -12.28 -13.70 -24.80
CA SER A 428 -11.84 -14.41 -25.99
C SER A 428 -10.53 -13.85 -26.57
N ALA A 429 -10.26 -12.57 -26.39
CA ALA A 429 -9.03 -11.92 -26.82
C ALA A 429 -7.78 -12.38 -26.03
N ASN A 430 -7.94 -12.90 -24.80
CA ASN A 430 -6.87 -13.46 -24.00
C ASN A 430 -6.60 -14.94 -24.27
N MET A 431 -7.45 -15.62 -25.06
CA MET A 431 -7.33 -17.07 -25.27
C MET A 431 -5.98 -17.49 -25.84
N ASN A 432 -5.41 -16.69 -26.74
CA ASN A 432 -4.14 -17.06 -27.39
C ASN A 432 -2.94 -17.13 -26.40
N SER A 433 -2.93 -16.29 -25.36
CA SER A 433 -1.88 -16.31 -24.33
C SER A 433 -2.04 -17.47 -23.35
N CYS A 434 -3.27 -18.00 -23.19
CA CYS A 434 -3.57 -19.06 -22.22
C CYS A 434 -3.61 -20.47 -22.82
N ARG A 435 -3.57 -20.63 -24.16
CA ARG A 435 -3.72 -21.93 -24.87
C ARG A 435 -2.74 -23.02 -24.46
N ARG A 436 -1.58 -22.64 -23.90
CA ARG A 436 -0.53 -23.60 -23.49
C ARG A 436 -0.75 -24.18 -22.11
N ILE A 437 -1.75 -23.70 -21.36
CA ILE A 437 -2.04 -24.18 -20.02
C ILE A 437 -2.97 -25.39 -20.11
N GLU A 438 -2.42 -26.57 -19.89
CA GLU A 438 -3.19 -27.82 -19.87
C GLU A 438 -3.81 -28.10 -18.50
N GLY A 439 -4.83 -28.95 -18.42
CA GLY A 439 -5.44 -29.40 -17.18
C GLY A 439 -6.43 -28.42 -16.53
N ILE A 440 -6.91 -27.44 -17.27
CA ILE A 440 -7.99 -26.52 -16.88
C ILE A 440 -8.82 -26.17 -18.12
N GLU A 441 -10.14 -26.17 -17.99
CA GLU A 441 -11.05 -25.80 -19.07
C GLU A 441 -11.06 -24.27 -19.24
N LEU A 442 -10.78 -23.78 -20.45
CA LEU A 442 -10.80 -22.37 -20.80
C LEU A 442 -12.04 -22.05 -21.64
N VAL A 443 -12.94 -21.23 -21.13
CA VAL A 443 -14.18 -20.83 -21.78
C VAL A 443 -14.07 -19.37 -22.24
N PRO A 444 -13.73 -19.14 -23.53
CA PRO A 444 -13.60 -17.80 -24.07
C PRO A 444 -14.96 -17.16 -24.33
N VAL A 445 -15.16 -15.94 -23.83
CA VAL A 445 -16.40 -15.17 -24.03
C VAL A 445 -16.09 -13.79 -24.65
N LYS A 446 -17.01 -13.31 -25.50
CA LYS A 446 -16.93 -11.99 -26.15
C LYS A 446 -17.90 -10.98 -25.53
N ALA A 447 -18.98 -11.47 -24.91
CA ALA A 447 -20.03 -10.64 -24.35
C ALA A 447 -20.49 -11.19 -22.99
N VAL A 448 -21.00 -10.30 -22.14
CA VAL A 448 -21.55 -10.65 -20.83
C VAL A 448 -22.66 -11.70 -20.91
N ARG A 449 -23.49 -11.65 -21.97
CA ARG A 449 -24.56 -12.68 -22.17
C ARG A 449 -24.01 -14.07 -22.34
N GLU A 450 -22.88 -14.24 -23.03
CA GLU A 450 -22.20 -15.53 -23.19
C GLU A 450 -21.69 -16.01 -21.84
N ALA A 451 -21.03 -15.13 -21.07
CA ALA A 451 -20.53 -15.47 -19.75
C ALA A 451 -21.65 -15.90 -18.78
N ILE A 452 -22.82 -15.23 -18.82
CA ILE A 452 -24.00 -15.64 -18.03
C ILE A 452 -24.52 -17.04 -18.45
N ALA A 453 -24.44 -17.40 -19.72
CA ALA A 453 -24.84 -18.73 -20.18
C ALA A 453 -23.87 -19.82 -19.73
N GLU A 454 -22.56 -19.54 -19.81
CA GLU A 454 -21.50 -20.47 -19.42
C GLU A 454 -21.32 -20.62 -17.90
N SER A 455 -21.71 -19.62 -17.11
CA SER A 455 -21.65 -19.66 -15.63
C SER A 455 -22.69 -20.57 -15.00
N LYS A 456 -23.70 -21.05 -15.77
CA LYS A 456 -24.75 -21.95 -15.30
C LYS A 456 -24.47 -23.41 -15.56
N LYS A 457 -23.44 -23.73 -16.30
CA LYS A 457 -23.03 -25.07 -16.69
C LYS A 457 -21.97 -25.60 -15.73
#